data_68cf49136ba28f5a0d33731ff44497bf
#
_entry.id   68cf49136ba28f5a0d33731ff44497bf
#
_cell.length_a   1.000
_cell.length_b   1.000
_cell.length_c   1.000
_cell.angle_alpha   90.00
_cell.angle_beta   90.00
_cell.angle_gamma   90.00
#
_symmetry.space_group_name_H-M   'P 1'
#
loop_
_entity.id
_entity.type
_entity.pdbx_description
1 polymer ?
#
loop_
_entity_poly.entity_id
_entity_poly.type
_entity_poly.pdbx_seq_one_letter_code
_entity_poly.pdbx_strand_id
1 'polypeptide(L)'
;MDTHKITAAGLTGKLYQTNDSPRWQFEFRHPHTKKRLRISTGLRDLVMAKEKAKGILVDAGREGLAALQAHQQRATSKSIGEAIDHYLKVSKIDSRQSNVNRLLRLLRATLGGTNEQVRAKPLSVLTPALVAKYLAEWKGSVYTLRGVLVSSRAVFCHALDWEGFPLPESLEKFAKTTKGMRAPSPTFERISPAILSNMDNASKQRSPSIRRAFLLTRYLGMTPKECSLCRREWIEERNGKFVMVIIERDGVTLKTGSKRGRAMSIPEWMAAELLTADDYLVEGKTPGRRKYFMERIFNAFVREFLPDRRTAAYELRRQAGSDILNATGKISVAQHMLGHSSPTTTSTWYAVYDREVDVASVWDQQ
;
A
#
# COMPACT_ATOMS: atom_id res chain seq x y z
N MET A 1 25.41 1.70 16.00
CA MET A 1 25.16 0.26 15.69
C MET A 1 25.48 -0.55 16.92
N ASP A 2 24.48 -1.18 17.49
CA ASP A 2 24.70 -2.08 18.62
C ASP A 2 25.44 -3.33 18.15
N THR A 3 26.52 -3.64 18.83
CA THR A 3 27.38 -4.75 18.45
C THR A 3 27.70 -5.58 19.69
N HIS A 4 27.49 -6.90 19.61
CA HIS A 4 27.76 -7.83 20.69
C HIS A 4 28.76 -8.89 20.27
N LYS A 5 29.76 -9.11 21.10
CA LYS A 5 30.71 -10.20 20.93
C LYS A 5 30.08 -11.48 21.49
N ILE A 6 30.06 -12.55 20.71
CA ILE A 6 29.52 -13.86 21.09
C ILE A 6 30.67 -14.86 21.03
N THR A 7 30.82 -15.63 22.09
CA THR A 7 31.86 -16.67 22.19
C THR A 7 31.20 -17.99 22.60
N ALA A 8 31.48 -19.06 21.85
CA ALA A 8 31.06 -20.42 22.17
C ALA A 8 31.99 -21.42 21.48
N ALA A 9 32.22 -22.59 22.09
CA ALA A 9 33.07 -23.67 21.56
C ALA A 9 34.46 -23.20 21.11
N GLY A 10 35.09 -22.25 21.83
CA GLY A 10 36.41 -21.69 21.47
C GLY A 10 36.40 -20.74 20.27
N LEU A 11 35.26 -20.50 19.66
CA LEU A 11 35.07 -19.59 18.54
C LEU A 11 34.47 -18.28 18.99
N THR A 12 34.79 -17.20 18.28
CA THR A 12 34.25 -15.87 18.55
C THR A 12 33.65 -15.29 17.28
N GLY A 13 32.49 -14.67 17.43
CA GLY A 13 31.80 -13.93 16.35
C GLY A 13 31.26 -12.60 16.85
N LYS A 14 30.75 -11.83 15.93
CA LYS A 14 30.17 -10.50 16.13
C LYS A 14 28.72 -10.51 15.73
N LEU A 15 27.80 -10.21 16.66
CA LEU A 15 26.38 -10.03 16.43
C LEU A 15 26.08 -8.53 16.33
N TYR A 16 25.41 -8.08 15.29
CA TYR A 16 25.10 -6.66 15.05
C TYR A 16 23.84 -6.49 14.19
N GLN A 17 23.26 -5.31 14.28
CA GLN A 17 22.17 -4.90 13.37
C GLN A 17 22.70 -3.92 12.33
N THR A 18 22.16 -3.97 11.13
CA THR A 18 22.41 -2.97 10.08
C THR A 18 21.26 -1.99 10.01
N ASN A 19 21.51 -0.76 9.58
CA ASN A 19 20.49 0.27 9.43
C ASN A 19 19.35 -0.13 8.47
N ASP A 20 19.62 -1.10 7.60
CA ASP A 20 18.68 -1.59 6.59
C ASP A 20 17.84 -2.79 7.04
N SER A 21 18.12 -3.34 8.22
CA SER A 21 17.43 -4.55 8.71
C SER A 21 17.28 -4.54 10.23
N PRO A 22 16.05 -4.72 10.76
CA PRO A 22 15.82 -4.85 12.20
C PRO A 22 16.27 -6.20 12.75
N ARG A 23 16.86 -7.07 11.93
CA ARG A 23 17.30 -8.41 12.31
C ARG A 23 18.76 -8.45 12.60
N TRP A 24 19.13 -9.25 13.58
CA TRP A 24 20.51 -9.45 13.97
C TRP A 24 21.27 -10.25 12.92
N GLN A 25 22.43 -9.72 12.51
CA GLN A 25 23.40 -10.37 11.65
C GLN A 25 24.50 -10.92 12.52
N PHE A 26 24.91 -12.16 12.25
CA PHE A 26 26.01 -12.79 12.96
C PHE A 26 27.17 -13.04 12.00
N GLU A 27 28.37 -12.63 12.39
CA GLU A 27 29.58 -12.75 11.60
C GLU A 27 30.68 -13.42 12.43
N PHE A 28 31.30 -14.45 11.86
CA PHE A 28 32.43 -15.13 12.47
C PHE A 28 33.38 -15.68 11.40
N ARG A 29 34.60 -16.06 11.83
CA ARG A 29 35.56 -16.69 10.94
C ARG A 29 35.48 -18.20 11.12
N HIS A 30 35.19 -18.92 10.04
CA HIS A 30 35.05 -20.37 10.08
C HIS A 30 36.39 -21.04 10.46
N PRO A 31 36.41 -21.98 11.42
CA PRO A 31 37.65 -22.52 11.99
C PRO A 31 38.53 -23.24 10.96
N HIS A 32 37.93 -23.98 10.02
CA HIS A 32 38.67 -24.77 9.04
C HIS A 32 38.98 -23.98 7.75
N THR A 33 38.01 -23.31 7.16
CA THR A 33 38.19 -22.60 5.89
C THR A 33 38.83 -21.22 6.03
N LYS A 34 38.93 -20.70 7.29
CA LYS A 34 39.38 -19.34 7.61
C LYS A 34 38.57 -18.22 6.95
N LYS A 35 37.54 -18.58 6.20
CA LYS A 35 36.64 -17.61 5.53
C LYS A 35 35.76 -16.90 6.57
N ARG A 36 35.50 -15.63 6.31
CA ARG A 36 34.55 -14.82 7.08
C ARG A 36 33.14 -15.14 6.60
N LEU A 37 32.32 -15.66 7.50
CA LEU A 37 30.94 -16.00 7.26
C LEU A 37 30.03 -14.96 7.91
N ARG A 38 29.04 -14.51 7.18
CA ARG A 38 27.99 -13.62 7.66
C ARG A 38 26.66 -14.30 7.49
N ILE A 39 25.96 -14.52 8.61
CA ILE A 39 24.70 -15.27 8.67
C ILE A 39 23.65 -14.37 9.32
N SER A 40 22.48 -14.24 8.69
CA SER A 40 21.34 -13.63 9.35
C SER A 40 20.78 -14.57 10.39
N THR A 41 20.59 -14.09 11.61
CA THR A 41 19.90 -14.91 12.65
C THR A 41 18.41 -15.05 12.34
N GLY A 42 17.85 -14.17 11.52
CA GLY A 42 16.41 -14.12 11.25
C GLY A 42 15.61 -13.47 12.39
N LEU A 43 16.22 -13.21 13.54
CA LEU A 43 15.57 -12.80 14.78
C LEU A 43 15.73 -11.30 15.02
N ARG A 44 14.72 -10.68 15.63
CA ARG A 44 14.72 -9.27 16.07
C ARG A 44 15.06 -9.15 17.56
N ASP A 45 14.65 -10.16 18.33
CA ASP A 45 14.96 -10.24 19.75
C ASP A 45 16.43 -10.53 19.97
N LEU A 46 17.08 -9.72 20.81
CA LEU A 46 18.52 -9.81 21.08
C LEU A 46 18.90 -11.09 21.85
N VAL A 47 18.05 -11.50 22.81
CA VAL A 47 18.36 -12.66 23.67
C VAL A 47 18.33 -13.92 22.82
N MET A 48 17.27 -14.09 22.05
CA MET A 48 17.11 -15.21 21.13
C MET A 48 18.19 -15.21 20.03
N ALA A 49 18.58 -14.04 19.54
CA ALA A 49 19.65 -13.91 18.55
C ALA A 49 21.03 -14.31 19.13
N LYS A 50 21.30 -13.96 20.39
CA LYS A 50 22.52 -14.40 21.10
C LYS A 50 22.58 -15.92 21.27
N GLU A 51 21.49 -16.55 21.69
CA GLU A 51 21.44 -18.00 21.84
C GLU A 51 21.60 -18.70 20.48
N LYS A 52 20.97 -18.22 19.44
CA LYS A 52 21.15 -18.75 18.09
C LYS A 52 22.59 -18.59 17.58
N ALA A 53 23.22 -17.45 17.83
CA ALA A 53 24.60 -17.21 17.46
C ALA A 53 25.57 -18.14 18.19
N LYS A 54 25.33 -18.46 19.47
CA LYS A 54 26.07 -19.49 20.22
C LYS A 54 25.90 -20.87 19.59
N GLY A 55 24.67 -21.27 19.25
CA GLY A 55 24.38 -22.54 18.55
C GLY A 55 25.18 -22.64 17.25
N ILE A 56 25.19 -21.59 16.42
CA ILE A 56 25.97 -21.55 15.17
C ILE A 56 27.47 -21.77 15.43
N LEU A 57 28.04 -21.16 16.49
CA LEU A 57 29.45 -21.38 16.82
C LEU A 57 29.72 -22.80 17.31
N VAL A 58 28.82 -23.38 18.09
CA VAL A 58 28.92 -24.78 18.56
C VAL A 58 28.87 -25.74 17.37
N ASP A 59 27.92 -25.55 16.44
CA ASP A 59 27.79 -26.38 15.24
C ASP A 59 29.01 -26.24 14.33
N ALA A 60 29.50 -25.00 14.13
CA ALA A 60 30.73 -24.77 13.38
C ALA A 60 31.99 -25.38 14.03
N GLY A 61 31.99 -25.51 15.36
CA GLY A 61 33.05 -26.17 16.10
C GLY A 61 32.98 -27.70 16.05
N ARG A 62 31.76 -28.27 15.98
CA ARG A 62 31.55 -29.73 16.02
C ARG A 62 31.58 -30.40 14.66
N GLU A 63 30.89 -29.84 13.71
CA GLU A 63 30.58 -30.52 12.46
C GLU A 63 31.05 -29.75 11.20
N GLY A 64 31.58 -28.57 11.35
CA GLY A 64 32.17 -27.81 10.27
C GLY A 64 31.16 -27.31 9.24
N LEU A 65 31.61 -27.14 7.99
CA LEU A 65 30.85 -26.57 6.89
C LEU A 65 29.61 -27.36 6.50
N ALA A 66 29.60 -28.68 6.74
CA ALA A 66 28.53 -29.58 6.36
C ALA A 66 27.22 -29.31 7.14
N ALA A 67 27.31 -29.00 8.43
CA ALA A 67 26.11 -28.68 9.23
C ALA A 67 25.51 -27.32 8.84
N LEU A 68 26.33 -26.32 8.54
CA LEU A 68 25.86 -25.02 8.03
C LEU A 68 25.19 -25.14 6.67
N GLN A 69 25.74 -25.99 5.79
CA GLN A 69 25.13 -26.29 4.50
C GLN A 69 23.82 -27.05 4.63
N ALA A 70 23.74 -28.02 5.54
CA ALA A 70 22.49 -28.75 5.81
C ALA A 70 21.39 -27.82 6.37
N HIS A 71 21.75 -26.88 7.25
CA HIS A 71 20.83 -25.85 7.75
C HIS A 71 20.30 -24.94 6.62
N GLN A 72 21.18 -24.53 5.71
CA GLN A 72 20.79 -23.74 4.54
C GLN A 72 19.93 -24.57 3.57
N GLN A 73 20.25 -25.84 3.36
CA GLN A 73 19.47 -26.74 2.52
C GLN A 73 18.06 -27.00 3.09
N ARG A 74 17.90 -27.19 4.42
CA ARG A 74 16.58 -27.30 5.04
C ARG A 74 15.72 -26.06 4.83
N ALA A 75 16.28 -24.86 4.91
CA ALA A 75 15.57 -23.63 4.61
C ALA A 75 15.20 -23.51 3.12
N THR A 76 16.01 -24.09 2.20
CA THR A 76 15.73 -24.09 0.76
C THR A 76 14.74 -25.17 0.32
N SER A 77 14.48 -26.19 1.17
CA SER A 77 13.53 -27.26 0.86
C SER A 77 12.07 -26.84 0.97
N LYS A 78 11.78 -25.73 1.66
CA LYS A 78 10.41 -25.23 1.78
C LYS A 78 9.89 -24.71 0.46
N SER A 79 8.61 -24.95 0.20
CA SER A 79 7.94 -24.51 -1.01
C SER A 79 7.49 -23.06 -0.94
N ILE A 80 7.27 -22.47 -2.11
CA ILE A 80 6.64 -21.15 -2.25
C ILE A 80 5.24 -21.16 -1.63
N GLY A 81 4.52 -22.29 -1.75
CA GLY A 81 3.19 -22.48 -1.17
C GLY A 81 3.19 -22.36 0.35
N GLU A 82 4.09 -23.08 1.03
CA GLU A 82 4.23 -23.00 2.48
C GLU A 82 4.56 -21.59 2.97
N ALA A 83 5.43 -20.86 2.26
CA ALA A 83 5.74 -19.46 2.57
C ALA A 83 4.51 -18.53 2.42
N ILE A 84 3.70 -18.75 1.39
CA ILE A 84 2.46 -18.02 1.17
C ILE A 84 1.45 -18.32 2.28
N ASP A 85 1.27 -19.58 2.65
CA ASP A 85 0.32 -20.01 3.69
C ASP A 85 0.72 -19.45 5.05
N HIS A 86 2.02 -19.47 5.36
CA HIS A 86 2.54 -18.83 6.56
C HIS A 86 2.24 -17.31 6.55
N TYR A 87 2.53 -16.61 5.44
CA TYR A 87 2.20 -15.20 5.32
C TYR A 87 0.71 -14.90 5.53
N LEU A 88 -0.17 -15.70 4.94
CA LEU A 88 -1.62 -15.54 5.10
C LEU A 88 -2.08 -15.76 6.54
N LYS A 89 -1.42 -16.66 7.27
CA LYS A 89 -1.71 -16.96 8.67
C LYS A 89 -1.26 -15.84 9.61
N VAL A 90 -0.05 -15.30 9.43
CA VAL A 90 0.55 -14.36 10.39
C VAL A 90 0.28 -12.88 10.04
N SER A 91 0.01 -12.56 8.79
CA SER A 91 -0.23 -11.19 8.35
C SER A 91 -1.61 -10.71 8.75
N LYS A 92 -1.67 -9.59 9.48
CA LYS A 92 -2.91 -8.91 9.88
C LYS A 92 -3.39 -7.86 8.86
N ILE A 93 -2.71 -7.75 7.71
CA ILE A 93 -3.00 -6.74 6.69
C ILE A 93 -4.21 -7.18 5.86
N ASP A 94 -5.23 -6.32 5.70
CA ASP A 94 -6.44 -6.61 4.89
C ASP A 94 -6.11 -6.98 3.43
N SER A 95 -5.04 -6.42 2.89
CA SER A 95 -4.60 -6.68 1.52
C SER A 95 -3.76 -7.95 1.33
N ARG A 96 -3.61 -8.80 2.36
CA ARG A 96 -2.72 -9.99 2.31
C ARG A 96 -3.01 -10.90 1.12
N GLN A 97 -4.28 -11.18 0.83
CA GLN A 97 -4.64 -11.99 -0.34
C GLN A 97 -4.30 -11.31 -1.67
N SER A 98 -4.48 -10.00 -1.75
CA SER A 98 -4.08 -9.21 -2.93
C SER A 98 -2.56 -9.23 -3.14
N ASN A 99 -1.77 -9.21 -2.07
CA ASN A 99 -0.32 -9.32 -2.13
C ASN A 99 0.11 -10.68 -2.66
N VAL A 100 -0.52 -11.76 -2.19
CA VAL A 100 -0.30 -13.12 -2.70
C VAL A 100 -0.65 -13.23 -4.19
N ASN A 101 -1.79 -12.70 -4.59
CA ASN A 101 -2.22 -12.74 -6.00
C ASN A 101 -1.21 -12.00 -6.92
N ARG A 102 -0.64 -10.89 -6.45
CA ARG A 102 0.38 -10.15 -7.20
C ARG A 102 1.70 -10.91 -7.27
N LEU A 103 2.12 -11.54 -6.17
CA LEU A 103 3.28 -12.43 -6.16
C LEU A 103 3.11 -13.58 -7.15
N LEU A 104 1.99 -14.30 -7.08
CA LEU A 104 1.70 -15.42 -8.00
C LEU A 104 1.68 -14.97 -9.46
N ARG A 105 1.20 -13.74 -9.74
CA ARG A 105 1.27 -13.14 -11.07
C ARG A 105 2.73 -12.99 -11.56
N LEU A 106 3.62 -12.46 -10.70
CA LEU A 106 5.05 -12.34 -11.01
C LEU A 106 5.66 -13.73 -11.29
N LEU A 107 5.40 -14.67 -10.39
CA LEU A 107 6.02 -15.98 -10.46
C LEU A 107 5.52 -16.80 -11.66
N ARG A 108 4.23 -16.73 -12.00
CA ARG A 108 3.72 -17.39 -13.23
C ARG A 108 4.31 -16.78 -14.49
N ALA A 109 4.46 -15.48 -14.54
CA ALA A 109 5.07 -14.83 -15.70
C ALA A 109 6.53 -15.24 -15.92
N THR A 110 7.26 -15.56 -14.85
CA THR A 110 8.71 -15.88 -14.92
C THR A 110 9.01 -17.38 -14.93
N LEU A 111 8.25 -18.17 -14.18
CA LEU A 111 8.45 -19.61 -14.00
C LEU A 111 7.53 -20.46 -14.89
N GLY A 112 6.47 -19.84 -15.42
CA GLY A 112 5.40 -20.56 -16.14
C GLY A 112 4.48 -21.36 -15.23
N GLY A 113 3.49 -22.01 -15.83
CA GLY A 113 2.58 -22.93 -15.15
C GLY A 113 1.40 -22.28 -14.41
N THR A 114 0.64 -23.12 -13.70
CA THR A 114 -0.50 -22.73 -12.88
C THR A 114 -0.06 -22.20 -11.51
N ASN A 115 -1.00 -21.62 -10.74
CA ASN A 115 -0.71 -21.23 -9.36
C ASN A 115 -0.24 -22.40 -8.49
N GLU A 116 -0.83 -23.57 -8.65
CA GLU A 116 -0.49 -24.78 -7.90
C GLU A 116 0.92 -25.27 -8.23
N GLN A 117 1.25 -25.32 -9.52
CA GLN A 117 2.59 -25.68 -9.96
C GLN A 117 3.67 -24.72 -9.45
N VAL A 118 3.36 -23.40 -9.42
CA VAL A 118 4.28 -22.40 -8.86
C VAL A 118 4.42 -22.58 -7.35
N ARG A 119 3.32 -22.82 -6.64
CA ARG A 119 3.32 -23.03 -5.17
C ARG A 119 4.12 -24.26 -4.77
N ALA A 120 4.13 -25.31 -5.59
CA ALA A 120 4.89 -26.54 -5.34
C ALA A 120 6.41 -26.38 -5.52
N LYS A 121 6.88 -25.31 -6.17
CA LYS A 121 8.31 -25.08 -6.37
C LYS A 121 9.02 -24.70 -5.07
N PRO A 122 10.29 -25.13 -4.88
CA PRO A 122 11.08 -24.76 -3.71
C PRO A 122 11.42 -23.26 -3.71
N LEU A 123 11.59 -22.67 -2.53
CA LEU A 123 11.99 -21.26 -2.38
C LEU A 123 13.33 -20.93 -3.05
N SER A 124 14.20 -21.92 -3.25
CA SER A 124 15.52 -21.74 -3.90
C SER A 124 15.44 -21.27 -5.37
N VAL A 125 14.29 -21.46 -6.04
CA VAL A 125 14.09 -20.95 -7.41
C VAL A 125 13.92 -19.43 -7.44
N LEU A 126 13.67 -18.79 -6.31
CA LEU A 126 13.50 -17.35 -6.21
C LEU A 126 14.85 -16.64 -6.21
N THR A 127 15.23 -16.17 -7.38
CA THR A 127 16.51 -15.49 -7.59
C THR A 127 16.31 -14.06 -8.09
N PRO A 128 17.31 -13.17 -7.97
CA PRO A 128 17.26 -11.83 -8.58
C PRO A 128 17.04 -11.88 -10.11
N ALA A 129 17.51 -12.93 -10.77
CA ALA A 129 17.32 -13.12 -12.20
C ALA A 129 15.83 -13.22 -12.60
N LEU A 130 14.98 -13.81 -11.75
CA LEU A 130 13.52 -13.82 -11.98
C LEU A 130 12.93 -12.41 -12.01
N VAL A 131 13.38 -11.54 -11.11
CA VAL A 131 12.92 -10.13 -11.09
C VAL A 131 13.41 -9.41 -12.34
N ALA A 132 14.68 -9.60 -12.71
CA ALA A 132 15.24 -8.99 -13.92
C ALA A 132 14.47 -9.43 -15.17
N LYS A 133 14.17 -10.73 -15.30
CA LYS A 133 13.35 -11.26 -16.40
C LYS A 133 11.96 -10.61 -16.42
N TYR A 134 11.27 -10.55 -15.27
CA TYR A 134 9.95 -9.94 -15.17
C TYR A 134 9.96 -8.45 -15.57
N LEU A 135 11.02 -7.72 -15.19
CA LEU A 135 11.19 -6.32 -15.54
C LEU A 135 11.40 -6.13 -17.06
N ALA A 136 12.22 -6.97 -17.67
CA ALA A 136 12.50 -6.93 -19.10
C ALA A 136 11.26 -7.22 -19.97
N GLU A 137 10.40 -8.13 -19.52
CA GLU A 137 9.20 -8.56 -20.23
C GLU A 137 7.96 -7.69 -19.89
N TRP A 138 8.08 -6.73 -18.95
CA TRP A 138 6.94 -5.96 -18.48
C TRP A 138 6.47 -4.90 -19.49
N LYS A 139 5.22 -5.04 -19.94
CA LYS A 139 4.55 -4.10 -20.87
C LYS A 139 3.46 -3.25 -20.22
N GLY A 140 3.27 -3.36 -18.91
CA GLY A 140 2.24 -2.64 -18.17
C GLY A 140 2.74 -1.33 -17.54
N SER A 141 1.87 -0.64 -16.80
CA SER A 141 2.25 0.59 -16.12
C SER A 141 3.27 0.36 -15.00
N VAL A 142 4.16 1.34 -14.79
CA VAL A 142 5.16 1.35 -13.70
C VAL A 142 4.50 1.26 -12.32
N TYR A 143 3.30 1.86 -12.16
CA TYR A 143 2.53 1.77 -10.91
C TYR A 143 2.11 0.33 -10.58
N THR A 144 1.64 -0.41 -11.58
CA THR A 144 1.26 -1.81 -11.40
C THR A 144 2.50 -2.67 -11.11
N LEU A 145 3.60 -2.43 -11.83
CA LEU A 145 4.87 -3.10 -11.61
C LEU A 145 5.36 -2.90 -10.17
N ARG A 146 5.42 -1.65 -9.72
CA ARG A 146 5.78 -1.32 -8.34
C ARG A 146 4.87 -2.05 -7.34
N GLY A 147 3.55 -2.06 -7.57
CA GLY A 147 2.59 -2.77 -6.72
C GLY A 147 2.88 -4.27 -6.64
N VAL A 148 3.25 -4.90 -7.74
CA VAL A 148 3.65 -6.32 -7.79
C VAL A 148 4.93 -6.55 -6.99
N LEU A 149 5.96 -5.75 -7.21
CA LEU A 149 7.26 -5.91 -6.53
C LEU A 149 7.16 -5.66 -5.02
N VAL A 150 6.48 -4.60 -4.60
CA VAL A 150 6.26 -4.28 -3.17
C VAL A 150 5.46 -5.39 -2.48
N SER A 151 4.41 -5.91 -3.14
CA SER A 151 3.60 -7.01 -2.59
C SER A 151 4.39 -8.31 -2.50
N SER A 152 5.19 -8.64 -3.51
CA SER A 152 6.07 -9.82 -3.52
C SER A 152 7.07 -9.75 -2.37
N ARG A 153 7.69 -8.58 -2.19
CA ARG A 153 8.60 -8.36 -1.07
C ARG A 153 7.92 -8.55 0.28
N ALA A 154 6.69 -8.02 0.46
CA ALA A 154 5.96 -8.15 1.72
C ALA A 154 5.72 -9.62 2.09
N VAL A 155 5.34 -10.47 1.14
CA VAL A 155 5.15 -11.91 1.39
C VAL A 155 6.46 -12.56 1.84
N PHE A 156 7.57 -12.27 1.16
CA PHE A 156 8.85 -12.89 1.50
C PHE A 156 9.52 -12.31 2.74
N CYS A 157 9.34 -11.02 3.05
CA CYS A 157 9.80 -10.47 4.33
C CYS A 157 9.14 -11.15 5.53
N HIS A 158 7.89 -11.61 5.40
CA HIS A 158 7.25 -12.42 6.45
C HIS A 158 7.72 -13.89 6.45
N ALA A 159 8.05 -14.45 5.30
CA ALA A 159 8.65 -15.78 5.24
C ALA A 159 10.04 -15.83 5.91
N LEU A 160 10.73 -14.67 6.01
CA LEU A 160 12.02 -14.52 6.69
C LEU A 160 11.97 -14.79 8.18
N ASP A 161 10.85 -14.52 8.85
CA ASP A 161 10.68 -14.73 10.29
C ASP A 161 10.19 -16.16 10.61
N TRP A 162 10.08 -17.00 9.59
CA TRP A 162 9.50 -18.30 9.72
C TRP A 162 10.45 -19.31 10.35
N GLU A 163 10.06 -19.83 11.53
CA GLU A 163 10.76 -20.86 12.28
C GLU A 163 12.24 -20.56 12.63
N GLY A 164 12.63 -19.30 12.62
CA GLY A 164 14.01 -18.91 12.96
C GLY A 164 15.09 -19.39 11.99
N PHE A 165 14.74 -19.91 10.82
CA PHE A 165 15.71 -20.32 9.81
C PHE A 165 16.28 -19.10 9.07
N PRO A 166 17.60 -19.05 8.83
CA PRO A 166 18.20 -18.05 7.98
C PRO A 166 17.65 -18.19 6.57
N LEU A 167 17.32 -17.07 5.93
CA LEU A 167 16.93 -17.09 4.53
C LEU A 167 18.08 -17.56 3.65
N PRO A 168 17.77 -18.30 2.59
CA PRO A 168 18.70 -18.49 1.51
C PRO A 168 19.16 -17.13 0.98
N GLU A 169 20.45 -17.00 0.70
CA GLU A 169 21.04 -15.74 0.17
C GLU A 169 20.32 -15.28 -1.10
N SER A 170 19.87 -16.23 -1.93
CA SER A 170 19.10 -15.98 -3.14
C SER A 170 17.77 -15.25 -2.83
N LEU A 171 17.09 -15.63 -1.75
CA LEU A 171 15.82 -15.03 -1.36
C LEU A 171 16.01 -13.64 -0.71
N GLU A 172 17.09 -13.44 0.05
CA GLU A 172 17.48 -12.11 0.53
C GLU A 172 17.78 -11.16 -0.64
N LYS A 173 18.53 -11.63 -1.62
CA LYS A 173 18.84 -10.86 -2.83
C LYS A 173 17.57 -10.55 -3.62
N PHE A 174 16.66 -11.52 -3.79
CA PHE A 174 15.36 -11.32 -4.40
C PHE A 174 14.57 -10.22 -3.68
N ALA A 175 14.45 -10.31 -2.36
CA ALA A 175 13.73 -9.32 -1.56
C ALA A 175 14.35 -7.91 -1.66
N LYS A 176 15.68 -7.80 -1.76
CA LYS A 176 16.39 -6.52 -1.96
C LYS A 176 16.17 -5.96 -3.37
N THR A 177 16.18 -6.78 -4.39
CA THR A 177 15.94 -6.36 -5.79
C THR A 177 14.54 -5.76 -5.97
N THR A 178 13.55 -6.23 -5.20
CA THR A 178 12.19 -5.68 -5.24
C THR A 178 12.02 -4.38 -4.44
N LYS A 179 13.08 -3.93 -3.71
CA LYS A 179 13.05 -2.68 -2.94
C LYS A 179 13.36 -1.50 -3.87
N GLY A 180 12.55 -0.47 -3.80
CA GLY A 180 13.01 0.87 -4.22
C GLY A 180 12.60 1.37 -5.60
N MET A 181 11.78 0.68 -6.36
CA MET A 181 11.21 1.31 -7.55
C MET A 181 10.28 2.47 -7.14
N ARG A 182 10.69 3.68 -7.46
CA ARG A 182 9.82 4.86 -7.32
C ARG A 182 8.95 4.97 -8.56
N ALA A 183 7.64 4.94 -8.37
CA ALA A 183 6.75 5.37 -9.44
C ALA A 183 6.90 6.88 -9.61
N PRO A 184 6.88 7.40 -10.83
CA PRO A 184 6.82 8.83 -11.05
C PRO A 184 5.61 9.40 -10.29
N SER A 185 5.78 10.57 -9.69
CA SER A 185 4.65 11.28 -9.09
C SER A 185 3.65 11.57 -10.20
N PRO A 186 2.36 11.25 -10.03
CA PRO A 186 1.37 11.62 -11.04
C PRO A 186 1.28 13.14 -11.09
N THR A 187 1.39 13.69 -12.26
CA THR A 187 0.98 15.06 -12.53
C THR A 187 -0.54 15.13 -12.46
N PHE A 188 -1.07 15.94 -11.56
CA PHE A 188 -2.48 16.30 -11.57
C PHE A 188 -2.64 17.55 -12.43
N GLU A 189 -3.47 17.44 -13.44
CA GLU A 189 -3.86 18.55 -14.28
C GLU A 189 -5.32 18.89 -13.96
N ARG A 190 -5.58 20.16 -13.66
CA ARG A 190 -6.92 20.61 -13.27
C ARG A 190 -7.91 20.41 -14.42
N ILE A 191 -9.12 20.06 -14.04
CA ILE A 191 -10.24 19.97 -14.97
C ILE A 191 -10.73 21.40 -15.24
N SER A 192 -10.90 21.77 -16.49
CA SER A 192 -11.37 23.10 -16.84
C SER A 192 -12.77 23.37 -16.28
N PRO A 193 -13.09 24.63 -15.91
CA PRO A 193 -14.42 25.01 -15.43
C PRO A 193 -15.54 24.64 -16.40
N ALA A 194 -15.29 24.76 -17.70
CA ALA A 194 -16.27 24.41 -18.75
C ALA A 194 -16.61 22.91 -18.71
N ILE A 195 -15.60 22.03 -18.61
CA ILE A 195 -15.82 20.58 -18.49
C ILE A 195 -16.59 20.25 -17.21
N LEU A 196 -16.24 20.88 -16.08
CA LEU A 196 -16.95 20.67 -14.80
C LEU A 196 -18.41 21.11 -14.88
N SER A 197 -18.71 22.24 -15.52
CA SER A 197 -20.08 22.74 -15.73
C SER A 197 -20.88 21.79 -16.61
N ASN A 198 -20.29 21.32 -17.71
CA ASN A 198 -20.93 20.35 -18.60
C ASN A 198 -21.24 19.03 -17.86
N MET A 199 -20.29 18.55 -17.04
CA MET A 199 -20.49 17.35 -16.20
C MET A 199 -21.61 17.55 -15.18
N ASP A 200 -21.66 18.70 -14.51
CA ASP A 200 -22.71 19.04 -13.55
C ASP A 200 -24.08 19.00 -14.21
N ASN A 201 -24.24 19.68 -15.35
CA ASN A 201 -25.49 19.72 -16.10
C ASN A 201 -25.92 18.33 -16.61
N ALA A 202 -24.98 17.57 -17.17
CA ALA A 202 -25.24 16.21 -17.61
C ALA A 202 -25.64 15.29 -16.44
N SER A 203 -25.03 15.45 -15.27
CA SER A 203 -25.36 14.65 -14.09
C SER A 203 -26.81 14.83 -13.63
N LYS A 204 -27.37 16.03 -13.81
CA LYS A 204 -28.79 16.34 -13.50
C LYS A 204 -29.78 15.63 -14.44
N GLN A 205 -29.32 15.32 -15.65
CA GLN A 205 -30.14 14.65 -16.69
C GLN A 205 -30.01 13.12 -16.65
N ARG A 206 -29.13 12.57 -15.81
CA ARG A 206 -28.92 11.13 -15.62
C ARG A 206 -29.73 10.61 -14.42
N SER A 207 -29.47 9.37 -14.03
CA SER A 207 -30.15 8.80 -12.85
C SER A 207 -29.81 9.58 -11.58
N PRO A 208 -30.72 9.65 -10.59
CA PRO A 208 -30.47 10.29 -9.30
C PRO A 208 -29.18 9.77 -8.62
N SER A 209 -28.84 8.50 -8.83
CA SER A 209 -27.60 7.92 -8.29
C SER A 209 -26.33 8.48 -8.96
N ILE A 210 -26.36 8.74 -10.26
CA ILE A 210 -25.24 9.43 -10.96
C ILE A 210 -25.09 10.84 -10.40
N ARG A 211 -26.20 11.56 -10.24
CA ARG A 211 -26.21 12.91 -9.67
C ARG A 211 -25.61 12.94 -8.27
N ARG A 212 -26.09 12.08 -7.37
CA ARG A 212 -25.59 11.98 -6.01
C ARG A 212 -24.12 11.56 -5.95
N ALA A 213 -23.71 10.59 -6.78
CA ALA A 213 -22.29 10.18 -6.88
C ALA A 213 -21.38 11.33 -7.34
N PHE A 214 -21.87 12.15 -8.29
CA PHE A 214 -21.15 13.35 -8.73
C PHE A 214 -20.99 14.36 -7.60
N LEU A 215 -22.05 14.67 -6.85
CA LEU A 215 -22.02 15.59 -5.72
C LEU A 215 -21.03 15.12 -4.65
N LEU A 216 -21.10 13.85 -4.25
CA LEU A 216 -20.22 13.26 -3.24
C LEU A 216 -18.76 13.30 -3.66
N THR A 217 -18.48 13.03 -4.92
CA THR A 217 -17.10 12.94 -5.41
C THR A 217 -16.53 14.32 -5.72
N ARG A 218 -17.30 15.17 -6.42
CA ARG A 218 -16.86 16.48 -6.92
C ARG A 218 -16.76 17.53 -5.81
N TYR A 219 -17.71 17.57 -4.89
CA TYR A 219 -17.78 18.61 -3.88
C TYR A 219 -17.24 18.13 -2.51
N LEU A 220 -17.48 16.88 -2.15
CA LEU A 220 -17.02 16.35 -0.86
C LEU A 220 -15.74 15.52 -0.97
N GLY A 221 -15.22 15.34 -2.18
CA GLY A 221 -13.97 14.61 -2.40
C GLY A 221 -14.00 13.16 -1.91
N MET A 222 -15.16 12.53 -1.85
CA MET A 222 -15.30 11.17 -1.36
C MET A 222 -14.69 10.15 -2.33
N THR A 223 -14.11 9.10 -1.78
CA THR A 223 -13.61 7.98 -2.59
C THR A 223 -14.79 7.13 -3.11
N PRO A 224 -14.63 6.40 -4.23
CA PRO A 224 -15.67 5.47 -4.69
C PRO A 224 -16.12 4.47 -3.63
N LYS A 225 -15.22 4.04 -2.75
CA LYS A 225 -15.57 3.15 -1.62
C LYS A 225 -16.47 3.88 -0.62
N GLU A 226 -16.13 5.09 -0.21
CA GLU A 226 -16.95 5.88 0.71
C GLU A 226 -18.33 6.16 0.12
N CYS A 227 -18.40 6.59 -1.16
CA CYS A 227 -19.67 6.78 -1.84
C CYS A 227 -20.55 5.50 -1.84
N SER A 228 -19.93 4.34 -2.05
CA SER A 228 -20.66 3.05 -2.06
C SER A 228 -21.21 2.63 -0.69
N LEU A 229 -20.72 3.22 0.38
CA LEU A 229 -21.11 2.94 1.77
C LEU A 229 -21.99 4.04 2.35
N CYS A 230 -22.01 5.21 1.71
CA CYS A 230 -22.67 6.40 2.22
C CYS A 230 -24.18 6.22 2.25
N ARG A 231 -24.78 6.54 3.39
CA ARG A 231 -26.21 6.46 3.64
C ARG A 231 -26.82 7.84 3.86
N ARG A 232 -28.12 7.96 3.67
CA ARG A 232 -28.91 9.15 3.96
C ARG A 232 -28.71 9.63 5.40
N GLU A 233 -28.70 8.73 6.36
CA GLU A 233 -28.50 8.98 7.79
C GLU A 233 -27.13 9.57 8.17
N TRP A 234 -26.18 9.60 7.23
CA TRP A 234 -24.90 10.27 7.41
C TRP A 234 -25.00 11.79 7.20
N ILE A 235 -26.16 12.28 6.76
CA ILE A 235 -26.46 13.70 6.65
C ILE A 235 -27.27 14.08 7.87
N GLU A 236 -26.68 14.87 8.73
CA GLU A 236 -27.25 15.33 9.98
C GLU A 236 -27.48 16.84 9.94
N GLU A 237 -28.53 17.30 10.59
CA GLU A 237 -28.72 18.73 10.84
C GLU A 237 -28.12 19.09 12.18
N ARG A 238 -27.18 20.04 12.20
CA ARG A 238 -26.51 20.53 13.39
C ARG A 238 -26.50 22.06 13.39
N ASN A 239 -27.12 22.65 14.40
CA ASN A 239 -27.16 24.11 14.55
C ASN A 239 -27.67 24.83 13.28
N GLY A 240 -28.73 24.32 12.66
CA GLY A 240 -29.31 24.86 11.43
C GLY A 240 -28.46 24.71 10.17
N LYS A 241 -27.47 23.81 10.19
CA LYS A 241 -26.62 23.48 9.02
C LYS A 241 -26.63 22.00 8.76
N PHE A 242 -26.65 21.61 7.51
CA PHE A 242 -26.46 20.23 7.12
C PHE A 242 -24.99 19.84 7.16
N VAL A 243 -24.72 18.67 7.73
CA VAL A 243 -23.36 18.14 7.90
C VAL A 243 -23.30 16.69 7.42
N MET A 244 -22.41 16.39 6.48
CA MET A 244 -22.09 15.03 6.10
C MET A 244 -21.08 14.45 7.09
N VAL A 245 -21.46 13.39 7.80
CA VAL A 245 -20.64 12.75 8.85
C VAL A 245 -20.16 11.38 8.38
N ILE A 246 -18.87 11.27 8.10
CA ILE A 246 -18.21 10.05 7.62
C ILE A 246 -17.41 9.47 8.77
N ILE A 247 -17.93 8.43 9.40
CA ILE A 247 -17.28 7.72 10.53
C ILE A 247 -17.35 6.21 10.32
N GLU A 248 -16.49 5.47 11.01
CA GLU A 248 -16.63 4.01 11.11
C GLU A 248 -17.81 3.69 12.03
N ARG A 249 -18.85 3.09 11.48
CA ARG A 249 -20.04 2.62 12.20
C ARG A 249 -20.72 1.48 11.43
N ASP A 250 -21.52 0.70 12.09
CA ASP A 250 -22.39 -0.33 11.49
C ASP A 250 -21.64 -1.32 10.56
N GLY A 251 -20.43 -1.73 10.95
CA GLY A 251 -19.60 -2.64 10.15
C GLY A 251 -18.92 -1.98 8.96
N VAL A 252 -19.05 -0.67 8.79
CA VAL A 252 -18.35 0.11 7.77
C VAL A 252 -16.94 0.40 8.23
N THR A 253 -15.94 -0.18 7.54
CA THR A 253 -14.54 0.11 7.77
C THR A 253 -14.04 1.12 6.76
N LEU A 254 -13.62 2.28 7.21
CA LEU A 254 -12.94 3.27 6.37
C LEU A 254 -11.51 2.81 6.05
N LYS A 255 -10.93 3.36 4.99
CA LYS A 255 -9.55 3.03 4.61
C LYS A 255 -8.61 3.38 5.77
N THR A 256 -7.75 2.43 6.14
CA THR A 256 -6.71 2.59 7.17
C THR A 256 -5.98 3.93 7.05
N GLY A 257 -6.01 4.72 8.11
CA GLY A 257 -5.37 6.04 8.18
C GLY A 257 -6.32 7.15 8.62
N SER A 258 -7.61 7.09 8.31
CA SER A 258 -8.61 8.03 8.80
C SER A 258 -9.62 7.37 9.76
N LYS A 259 -9.11 6.63 10.75
CA LYS A 259 -9.94 6.12 11.88
C LYS A 259 -10.64 7.24 12.64
N ARG A 260 -10.20 8.48 12.47
CA ARG A 260 -10.91 9.66 12.90
C ARG A 260 -11.89 10.03 11.81
N GLY A 261 -13.14 9.82 12.02
CA GLY A 261 -14.20 10.27 11.12
C GLY A 261 -14.00 11.75 10.74
N ARG A 262 -14.67 12.17 9.71
CA ARG A 262 -14.69 13.58 9.32
C ARG A 262 -16.13 14.06 9.16
N ALA A 263 -16.35 15.30 9.52
CA ALA A 263 -17.61 15.99 9.32
C ALA A 263 -17.38 17.19 8.40
N MET A 264 -18.26 17.39 7.45
CA MET A 264 -18.19 18.47 6.46
C MET A 264 -19.53 19.15 6.37
N SER A 265 -19.59 20.46 6.60
CA SER A 265 -20.79 21.23 6.30
C SER A 265 -21.08 21.18 4.81
N ILE A 266 -22.32 20.98 4.44
CA ILE A 266 -22.79 20.94 3.06
C ILE A 266 -23.87 22.00 2.84
N PRO A 267 -23.93 22.62 1.65
CA PRO A 267 -24.98 23.58 1.32
C PRO A 267 -26.36 22.91 1.35
N GLU A 268 -27.38 23.69 1.68
CA GLU A 268 -28.77 23.22 1.76
C GLU A 268 -29.26 22.61 0.45
N TRP A 269 -28.94 23.24 -0.69
CA TRP A 269 -29.30 22.70 -2.00
C TRP A 269 -28.71 21.29 -2.25
N MET A 270 -27.48 21.05 -1.77
CA MET A 270 -26.83 19.75 -1.91
C MET A 270 -27.47 18.72 -0.97
N ALA A 271 -27.74 19.12 0.28
CA ALA A 271 -28.45 18.26 1.23
C ALA A 271 -29.82 17.85 0.70
N ALA A 272 -30.58 18.78 0.13
CA ALA A 272 -31.88 18.50 -0.48
C ALA A 272 -31.80 17.44 -1.58
N GLU A 273 -30.80 17.54 -2.49
CA GLU A 273 -30.58 16.53 -3.54
C GLU A 273 -30.12 15.16 -2.97
N LEU A 274 -29.25 15.14 -1.97
CA LEU A 274 -28.75 13.91 -1.37
C LEU A 274 -29.85 13.19 -0.56
N LEU A 275 -30.67 13.94 0.17
CA LEU A 275 -31.76 13.42 1.01
C LEU A 275 -32.94 12.84 0.22
N THR A 276 -32.95 12.94 -1.11
CA THR A 276 -33.89 12.22 -1.97
C THR A 276 -33.70 10.72 -2.00
N ALA A 277 -32.60 10.21 -1.46
CA ALA A 277 -32.35 8.78 -1.34
C ALA A 277 -33.15 8.19 -0.17
N ASP A 278 -33.63 6.96 -0.33
CA ASP A 278 -34.32 6.24 0.77
C ASP A 278 -33.36 5.76 1.86
N ASP A 279 -32.24 5.13 1.48
CA ASP A 279 -31.22 4.58 2.38
C ASP A 279 -29.81 4.94 1.89
N TYR A 280 -29.27 4.17 0.93
CA TYR A 280 -27.94 4.46 0.36
C TYR A 280 -28.01 5.55 -0.69
N LEU A 281 -27.00 6.45 -0.68
CA LEU A 281 -26.95 7.57 -1.63
C LEU A 281 -26.66 7.14 -3.07
N VAL A 282 -26.14 5.94 -3.27
CA VAL A 282 -25.91 5.36 -4.61
C VAL A 282 -26.63 4.01 -4.74
N GLU A 283 -27.04 3.69 -5.95
CA GLU A 283 -27.83 2.49 -6.23
C GLU A 283 -27.06 1.19 -6.02
N GLY A 284 -27.81 0.16 -5.61
CA GLY A 284 -27.32 -1.21 -5.46
C GLY A 284 -27.77 -1.87 -4.15
N LYS A 285 -28.48 -2.98 -4.25
CA LYS A 285 -29.01 -3.72 -3.09
C LYS A 285 -27.93 -4.30 -2.18
N THR A 286 -26.73 -4.55 -2.69
CA THR A 286 -25.61 -5.12 -1.93
C THR A 286 -24.37 -4.22 -2.00
N PRO A 287 -23.46 -4.29 -1.02
CA PRO A 287 -22.20 -3.54 -1.05
C PRO A 287 -21.42 -3.74 -2.35
N GLY A 288 -21.40 -4.98 -2.87
CA GLY A 288 -20.72 -5.30 -4.14
C GLY A 288 -21.35 -4.60 -5.34
N ARG A 289 -22.69 -4.49 -5.39
CA ARG A 289 -23.41 -3.79 -6.46
C ARG A 289 -23.17 -2.28 -6.38
N ARG A 290 -23.20 -1.67 -5.21
CA ARG A 290 -22.89 -0.23 -5.04
C ARG A 290 -21.43 0.07 -5.40
N LYS A 291 -20.50 -0.79 -5.04
CA LYS A 291 -19.11 -0.69 -5.48
C LYS A 291 -18.98 -0.78 -6.99
N TYR A 292 -19.66 -1.74 -7.63
CA TYR A 292 -19.69 -1.88 -9.08
C TYR A 292 -20.24 -0.63 -9.75
N PHE A 293 -21.34 -0.05 -9.22
CA PHE A 293 -21.89 1.20 -9.70
C PHE A 293 -20.83 2.30 -9.73
N MET A 294 -20.12 2.52 -8.63
CA MET A 294 -19.09 3.56 -8.54
C MET A 294 -17.89 3.31 -9.46
N GLU A 295 -17.41 2.07 -9.51
CA GLU A 295 -16.18 1.72 -10.25
C GLU A 295 -16.42 1.56 -11.76
N ARG A 296 -17.64 1.26 -12.18
CA ARG A 296 -17.96 1.01 -13.59
C ARG A 296 -18.92 2.04 -14.17
N ILE A 297 -20.11 2.18 -13.60
CA ILE A 297 -21.17 3.03 -14.18
C ILE A 297 -20.82 4.50 -14.00
N PHE A 298 -20.59 4.94 -12.76
CA PHE A 298 -20.20 6.33 -12.49
C PHE A 298 -18.86 6.70 -13.13
N ASN A 299 -17.86 5.81 -13.08
CA ASN A 299 -16.57 6.07 -13.73
C ASN A 299 -16.71 6.15 -15.26
N ALA A 300 -17.62 5.40 -15.88
CA ALA A 300 -17.92 5.52 -17.32
C ALA A 300 -18.55 6.88 -17.64
N PHE A 301 -19.52 7.34 -16.84
CA PHE A 301 -20.10 8.68 -16.97
C PHE A 301 -19.01 9.78 -16.93
N VAL A 302 -18.13 9.75 -15.93
CA VAL A 302 -17.06 10.77 -15.84
C VAL A 302 -16.09 10.69 -17.03
N ARG A 303 -15.87 9.50 -17.60
CA ARG A 303 -15.04 9.31 -18.79
C ARG A 303 -15.62 9.91 -20.07
N GLU A 304 -16.89 10.11 -20.16
CA GLU A 304 -17.49 10.82 -21.30
C GLU A 304 -16.87 12.21 -21.46
N PHE A 305 -16.43 12.83 -20.35
CA PHE A 305 -15.82 14.16 -20.28
C PHE A 305 -14.30 14.13 -20.12
N LEU A 306 -13.76 13.03 -19.63
CA LEU A 306 -12.33 12.83 -19.34
C LEU A 306 -11.86 11.49 -19.93
N PRO A 307 -11.88 11.31 -21.27
CA PRO A 307 -11.63 10.03 -21.93
C PRO A 307 -10.24 9.47 -21.66
N ASP A 308 -9.23 10.33 -21.58
CA ASP A 308 -7.83 9.94 -21.40
C ASP A 308 -7.47 9.63 -19.95
N ARG A 309 -8.38 9.85 -18.99
CA ARG A 309 -8.14 9.63 -17.56
C ARG A 309 -8.56 8.22 -17.15
N ARG A 310 -7.59 7.38 -16.80
CA ARG A 310 -7.84 5.97 -16.41
C ARG A 310 -8.78 5.81 -15.22
N THR A 311 -8.68 6.71 -14.23
CA THR A 311 -9.48 6.69 -13.00
C THR A 311 -10.28 7.98 -12.87
N ALA A 312 -11.11 8.23 -13.89
CA ALA A 312 -11.79 9.50 -14.09
C ALA A 312 -12.55 10.01 -12.83
N ALA A 313 -13.22 9.15 -12.08
CA ALA A 313 -13.88 9.52 -10.83
C ALA A 313 -12.89 10.04 -9.76
N TYR A 314 -11.65 9.54 -9.73
CA TYR A 314 -10.62 10.07 -8.81
C TYR A 314 -10.12 11.46 -9.20
N GLU A 315 -10.20 11.83 -10.47
CA GLU A 315 -9.85 13.18 -10.91
C GLU A 315 -10.81 14.22 -10.33
N LEU A 316 -12.11 13.89 -10.21
CA LEU A 316 -13.07 14.76 -9.52
C LEU A 316 -12.70 14.96 -8.03
N ARG A 317 -12.28 13.89 -7.34
CA ARG A 317 -11.80 14.01 -5.96
C ARG A 317 -10.53 14.85 -5.86
N ARG A 318 -9.60 14.73 -6.81
CA ARG A 318 -8.38 15.57 -6.88
C ARG A 318 -8.76 17.03 -7.10
N GLN A 319 -9.69 17.28 -8.01
CA GLN A 319 -10.22 18.61 -8.27
C GLN A 319 -10.83 19.21 -7.00
N ALA A 320 -11.67 18.46 -6.28
CA ALA A 320 -12.25 18.91 -5.01
C ALA A 320 -11.19 19.32 -3.98
N GLY A 321 -10.15 18.51 -3.82
CA GLY A 321 -9.05 18.83 -2.91
C GLY A 321 -8.26 20.06 -3.33
N SER A 322 -8.01 20.23 -4.64
CA SER A 322 -7.33 21.40 -5.19
C SER A 322 -8.18 22.67 -5.02
N ASP A 323 -9.49 22.59 -5.27
CA ASP A 323 -10.39 23.75 -5.14
C ASP A 323 -10.47 24.22 -3.69
N ILE A 324 -10.61 23.31 -2.73
CA ILE A 324 -10.61 23.67 -1.29
C ILE A 324 -9.27 24.26 -0.86
N LEU A 325 -8.16 23.70 -1.34
CA LEU A 325 -6.84 24.24 -1.05
C LEU A 325 -6.69 25.67 -1.59
N ASN A 326 -7.09 25.92 -2.84
CA ASN A 326 -7.03 27.25 -3.44
C ASN A 326 -8.00 28.24 -2.77
N ALA A 327 -9.19 27.80 -2.40
CA ALA A 327 -10.17 28.64 -1.73
C ALA A 327 -9.74 29.04 -0.29
N THR A 328 -9.11 28.10 0.44
CA THR A 328 -8.77 28.33 1.86
C THR A 328 -7.30 28.70 2.09
N GLY A 329 -6.40 28.39 1.16
CA GLY A 329 -4.96 28.50 1.32
C GLY A 329 -4.37 27.50 2.34
N LYS A 330 -5.20 26.60 2.92
CA LYS A 330 -4.81 25.72 4.02
C LYS A 330 -4.83 24.25 3.61
N ILE A 331 -3.66 23.65 3.49
CA ILE A 331 -3.51 22.22 3.17
C ILE A 331 -4.18 21.30 4.21
N SER A 332 -4.24 21.72 5.47
CA SER A 332 -4.89 20.97 6.53
C SER A 332 -6.41 20.85 6.34
N VAL A 333 -7.05 21.86 5.76
CA VAL A 333 -8.50 21.83 5.44
C VAL A 333 -8.75 20.83 4.32
N ALA A 334 -7.97 20.90 3.24
CA ALA A 334 -8.05 19.92 2.14
C ALA A 334 -7.72 18.50 2.62
N GLN A 335 -6.71 18.34 3.48
CA GLN A 335 -6.35 17.06 4.09
C GLN A 335 -7.50 16.48 4.91
N HIS A 336 -8.14 17.30 5.76
CA HIS A 336 -9.29 16.88 6.57
C HIS A 336 -10.46 16.46 5.69
N MET A 337 -10.85 17.30 4.71
CA MET A 337 -11.93 16.99 3.77
C MET A 337 -11.68 15.68 3.03
N LEU A 338 -10.46 15.45 2.57
CA LEU A 338 -10.09 14.24 1.85
C LEU A 338 -9.88 13.02 2.77
N GLY A 339 -9.76 13.21 4.09
CA GLY A 339 -9.49 12.14 5.04
C GLY A 339 -8.10 11.53 4.89
N HIS A 340 -7.09 12.33 4.53
CA HIS A 340 -5.71 11.86 4.44
C HIS A 340 -5.03 11.88 5.80
N SER A 341 -4.32 10.81 6.15
CA SER A 341 -3.56 10.70 7.40
C SER A 341 -2.30 11.58 7.42
N SER A 342 -1.80 11.98 6.24
CA SER A 342 -0.58 12.79 6.11
C SER A 342 -0.78 13.96 5.16
N PRO A 343 -0.31 15.16 5.52
CA PRO A 343 -0.30 16.34 4.64
C PRO A 343 0.49 16.10 3.35
N THR A 344 1.56 15.30 3.41
CA THR A 344 2.38 14.92 2.25
C THR A 344 1.55 14.24 1.17
N THR A 345 0.57 13.40 1.55
CA THR A 345 -0.34 12.78 0.57
C THR A 345 -1.17 13.84 -0.13
N THR A 346 -1.66 14.86 0.58
CA THR A 346 -2.45 15.94 0.00
C THR A 346 -1.58 16.81 -0.91
N SER A 347 -0.39 17.21 -0.49
CA SER A 347 0.52 18.05 -1.30
C SER A 347 0.98 17.32 -2.56
N THR A 348 1.36 16.04 -2.47
CA THR A 348 1.91 15.28 -3.60
C THR A 348 0.87 14.97 -4.68
N TRP A 349 -0.38 14.70 -4.26
CA TRP A 349 -1.36 14.09 -5.16
C TRP A 349 -2.53 14.99 -5.53
N TYR A 350 -2.76 16.08 -4.79
CA TYR A 350 -3.96 16.91 -4.89
C TYR A 350 -3.68 18.40 -4.96
N ALA A 351 -2.47 18.85 -4.61
CA ALA A 351 -2.17 20.27 -4.57
C ALA A 351 -1.63 20.74 -5.92
N VAL A 352 -2.45 21.47 -6.67
CA VAL A 352 -2.02 22.37 -7.72
C VAL A 352 -2.33 23.77 -7.22
N TYR A 353 -1.29 24.53 -6.89
CA TYR A 353 -1.41 25.93 -6.48
C TYR A 353 -1.51 26.81 -7.73
N ASP A 354 -2.59 27.57 -7.84
CA ASP A 354 -2.79 28.58 -8.87
C ASP A 354 -2.43 29.98 -8.34
N ARG A 355 -2.03 30.09 -7.08
CA ARG A 355 -1.70 31.39 -6.49
C ARG A 355 -0.24 31.72 -6.74
N GLU A 356 -0.02 32.83 -7.41
CA GLU A 356 1.23 33.56 -7.36
C GLU A 356 1.48 33.98 -5.91
N VAL A 357 2.65 33.65 -5.37
CA VAL A 357 3.05 34.11 -4.04
C VAL A 357 3.65 35.48 -4.23
N ASP A 358 2.92 36.50 -3.82
CA ASP A 358 3.45 37.85 -3.75
C ASP A 358 4.44 37.96 -2.57
N VAL A 359 5.69 37.64 -2.87
CA VAL A 359 6.80 37.69 -1.90
C VAL A 359 7.10 39.14 -1.50
N ALA A 360 6.84 40.11 -2.39
CA ALA A 360 7.07 41.51 -2.12
C ALA A 360 6.19 42.00 -0.96
N SER A 361 4.92 41.67 -0.97
CA SER A 361 3.98 42.07 0.12
C SER A 361 4.36 41.55 1.53
N VAL A 362 5.18 40.50 1.61
CA VAL A 362 5.64 39.93 2.88
C VAL A 362 6.82 40.73 3.44
N TRP A 363 7.67 41.28 2.58
CA TRP A 363 8.89 41.97 2.97
C TRP A 363 8.76 43.52 2.99
N ASP A 364 7.76 44.07 2.32
CA ASP A 364 7.44 45.49 2.38
C ASP A 364 6.82 45.97 3.70
N GLN A 365 6.53 45.01 4.63
CA GLN A 365 6.01 45.32 5.97
C GLN A 365 7.12 45.41 7.05
N GLN A 366 8.38 45.37 6.69
CA GLN A 366 9.52 45.59 7.58
C GLN A 366 10.10 46.98 7.40
#